data_9b913f66addb40043db42911f0c00a9d
#
_entry.id   9b913f66addb40043db42911f0c00a9d
#
_cell.length_a   1.000
_cell.length_b   1.000
_cell.length_c   1.000
_cell.angle_alpha   90.00
_cell.angle_beta   90.00
_cell.angle_gamma   90.00
#
_symmetry.space_group_name_H-M   'P 1'
#
loop_
_entity.id
_entity.type
_entity.pdbx_description
1 polymer ?
#
loop_
_entity_poly.entity_id
_entity_poly.type
_entity_poly.pdbx_seq_one_letter_code
_entity_poly.pdbx_strand_id
1 'polypeptide(L)'
;KGLTSDTTFIGINSADIKNYSQINNMFEVTVDFVSEIISCVEDKNKKLISGDPKKVKKVYDTWKFSKNVKSNDPNWALIETNI
;
A
#
# COMPACT_ATOMS: atom_id res chain seq x y z
N LYS A 1 23.29 6.66 13.70
CA LYS A 1 23.27 5.24 14.02
C LYS A 1 22.77 5.03 15.43
N GLY A 2 22.29 3.85 15.71
CA GLY A 2 21.64 3.59 17.00
C GLY A 2 20.16 3.93 17.00
N LEU A 3 19.60 4.27 15.84
CA LEU A 3 18.16 4.46 15.68
C LEU A 3 17.52 3.16 15.20
N THR A 4 16.37 2.85 15.75
CA THR A 4 15.56 1.71 15.34
C THR A 4 14.24 2.22 14.81
N SER A 5 13.95 1.90 13.55
CA SER A 5 12.67 2.21 12.94
C SER A 5 11.78 0.99 13.05
N ASP A 6 10.59 1.18 13.60
CA ASP A 6 9.64 0.10 13.81
C ASP A 6 8.31 0.47 13.17
N THR A 7 7.85 -0.36 12.25
CA THR A 7 6.59 -0.16 11.54
C THR A 7 5.78 -1.45 11.61
N THR A 8 4.59 -1.35 12.16
CA THR A 8 3.66 -2.46 12.24
C THR A 8 2.49 -2.21 11.32
N PHE A 9 2.25 -3.12 10.38
CA PHE A 9 1.10 -3.08 9.50
C PHE A 9 -0.11 -3.61 10.26
N ILE A 10 -1.15 -2.79 10.39
CA ILE A 10 -2.38 -3.19 11.07
C ILE A 10 -3.32 -3.89 10.10
N GLY A 11 -3.54 -3.30 8.94
CA GLY A 11 -4.41 -3.89 7.94
C GLY A 11 -4.85 -2.88 6.88
N ILE A 12 -5.60 -3.38 5.90
CA ILE A 12 -6.20 -2.55 4.87
C ILE A 12 -7.57 -2.10 5.36
N ASN A 13 -7.74 -0.80 5.49
CA ASN A 13 -8.99 -0.21 5.96
C ASN A 13 -10.03 -0.18 4.84
N SER A 14 -9.58 0.15 3.61
CA SER A 14 -10.46 0.15 2.45
C SER A 14 -9.66 -0.04 1.17
N ALA A 15 -10.35 -0.52 0.13
CA ALA A 15 -9.78 -0.68 -1.21
C ALA A 15 -10.90 -0.37 -2.20
N ASP A 16 -10.77 0.72 -2.95
CA ASP A 16 -11.80 1.18 -3.86
C ASP A 16 -11.27 1.28 -5.29
N ILE A 17 -12.06 0.83 -6.24
CA ILE A 17 -11.71 0.97 -7.66
C ILE A 17 -11.94 2.42 -8.04
N LYS A 18 -10.85 3.10 -8.41
CA LYS A 18 -10.88 4.49 -8.83
C LYS A 18 -11.18 4.62 -10.31
N ASN A 19 -10.62 3.72 -11.12
CA ASN A 19 -10.75 3.76 -12.56
C ASN A 19 -10.62 2.36 -13.14
N TYR A 20 -11.24 2.17 -14.28
CA TYR A 20 -11.21 0.91 -15.01
C TYR A 20 -11.18 1.22 -16.50
N SER A 21 -10.31 0.56 -17.24
CA SER A 21 -10.27 0.72 -18.68
C SER A 21 -9.91 -0.59 -19.36
N GLN A 22 -10.28 -0.71 -20.62
CA GLN A 22 -9.88 -1.82 -21.47
C GLN A 22 -9.31 -1.24 -22.75
N ILE A 23 -8.07 -1.62 -23.04
CA ILE A 23 -7.37 -1.21 -24.27
C ILE A 23 -6.95 -2.49 -24.98
N ASN A 24 -7.53 -2.75 -26.15
CA ASN A 24 -7.33 -3.98 -26.89
C ASN A 24 -7.68 -5.19 -26.02
N ASN A 25 -6.72 -6.06 -25.73
CA ASN A 25 -6.92 -7.25 -24.91
C ASN A 25 -6.44 -7.10 -23.47
N MET A 26 -6.17 -5.85 -23.06
CA MET A 26 -5.67 -5.58 -21.72
C MET A 26 -6.70 -4.83 -20.89
N PHE A 27 -7.05 -5.37 -19.74
CA PHE A 27 -7.79 -4.64 -18.72
C PHE A 27 -6.80 -3.94 -17.82
N GLU A 28 -7.12 -2.69 -17.44
CA GLU A 28 -6.36 -1.93 -16.47
C GLU A 28 -7.31 -1.40 -15.41
N VAL A 29 -6.94 -1.63 -14.15
CA VAL A 29 -7.75 -1.18 -13.01
C VAL A 29 -6.84 -0.39 -12.08
N THR A 30 -7.29 0.80 -11.70
CA THR A 30 -6.62 1.63 -10.70
C THR A 30 -7.39 1.53 -9.40
N VAL A 31 -6.71 1.16 -8.33
CA VAL A 31 -7.33 0.93 -7.02
C VAL A 31 -6.67 1.83 -5.99
N ASP A 32 -7.49 2.52 -5.21
CA ASP A 32 -7.05 3.30 -4.07
C ASP A 32 -7.15 2.44 -2.82
N PHE A 33 -6.03 2.35 -2.09
CA PHE A 33 -5.98 1.63 -0.83
C PHE A 33 -5.78 2.61 0.33
N VAL A 34 -6.48 2.37 1.41
CA VAL A 34 -6.21 3.03 2.68
C VAL A 34 -5.81 1.94 3.66
N SER A 35 -4.59 2.00 4.14
CA SER A 35 -4.09 1.06 5.13
C SER A 35 -3.80 1.77 6.45
N GLU A 36 -3.68 0.99 7.50
CA GLU A 36 -3.37 1.50 8.83
C GLU A 36 -2.08 0.89 9.32
N ILE A 37 -1.19 1.73 9.81
CA ILE A 37 0.09 1.31 10.35
C ILE A 37 0.35 2.03 11.68
N ILE A 38 1.25 1.45 12.45
CA ILE A 38 1.86 2.10 13.61
C ILE A 38 3.34 2.23 13.30
N SER A 39 3.88 3.43 13.40
CA SER A 39 5.27 3.68 13.06
C SER A 39 5.93 4.57 14.09
N CYS A 40 7.13 4.22 14.51
CA CYS A 40 7.93 5.05 15.41
C CYS A 40 9.41 4.81 15.15
N VAL A 41 10.21 5.77 15.62
CA VAL A 41 11.67 5.67 15.58
C VAL A 41 12.18 5.91 17.00
N GLU A 42 13.01 5.00 17.47
CA GLU A 42 13.60 5.05 18.80
C GLU A 42 15.12 5.08 18.71
N ASP A 43 15.77 5.69 19.70
CA ASP A 43 17.24 5.63 19.80
C ASP A 43 17.68 4.35 20.51
N LYS A 44 18.99 4.19 20.69
CA LYS A 44 19.56 2.99 21.32
C LYS A 44 19.12 2.81 22.78
N ASN A 45 18.65 3.88 23.41
CA ASN A 45 18.12 3.85 24.78
C ASN A 45 16.61 3.66 24.80
N LYS A 46 16.01 3.36 23.65
CA LYS A 46 14.57 3.20 23.47
C LYS A 46 13.78 4.49 23.71
N LYS A 47 14.46 5.63 23.58
CA LYS A 47 13.80 6.91 23.66
C LYS A 47 13.12 7.21 22.33
N LEU A 48 11.87 7.59 22.36
CA LEU A 48 11.09 7.91 21.18
C LEU A 48 11.63 9.17 20.53
N ILE A 49 12.06 9.05 19.27
CA ILE A 49 12.58 10.17 18.47
C ILE A 49 11.49 10.76 17.61
N SER A 50 10.68 9.91 16.95
CA SER A 50 9.57 10.36 16.12
C SER A 50 8.51 9.29 16.02
N GLY A 51 7.30 9.71 15.61
CA GLY A 51 6.14 8.84 15.54
C GLY A 51 5.53 8.60 16.90
N ASP A 52 4.54 7.72 16.96
CA ASP A 52 3.86 7.38 18.19
C ASP A 52 3.46 5.90 18.14
N PRO A 53 4.03 5.03 19.01
CA PRO A 53 3.69 3.61 18.99
C PRO A 53 2.27 3.31 19.44
N LYS A 54 1.55 4.31 19.94
CA LYS A 54 0.16 4.15 20.41
C LYS A 54 -0.86 4.71 19.44
N LYS A 55 -0.41 5.38 18.36
CA LYS A 55 -1.32 5.98 17.39
C LYS A 55 -1.27 5.26 16.06
N VAL A 56 -2.44 4.97 15.55
CA VAL A 56 -2.60 4.39 14.22
C VAL A 56 -2.55 5.51 13.19
N LYS A 57 -1.75 5.30 12.15
CA LYS A 57 -1.57 6.24 11.07
C LYS A 57 -2.18 5.67 9.80
N LYS A 58 -2.91 6.48 9.05
CA LYS A 58 -3.46 6.06 7.76
C LYS A 58 -2.48 6.36 6.64
N VAL A 59 -2.33 5.40 5.74
CA VAL A 59 -1.48 5.53 4.56
C VAL A 59 -2.35 5.33 3.33
N TYR A 60 -2.23 6.24 2.38
CA TYR A 60 -3.02 6.25 1.15
C TYR A 60 -2.12 5.88 -0.02
N ASP A 61 -2.47 4.80 -0.72
CA ASP A 61 -1.73 4.33 -1.88
C ASP A 61 -2.67 4.14 -3.06
N THR A 62 -2.17 4.41 -4.25
CA THR A 62 -2.89 4.15 -5.49
C THR A 62 -2.07 3.21 -6.35
N TRP A 63 -2.63 2.06 -6.69
CA TRP A 63 -1.96 1.03 -7.45
C TRP A 63 -2.72 0.73 -8.72
N LYS A 64 -2.00 0.42 -9.79
CA LYS A 64 -2.58 0.01 -11.06
C LYS A 64 -2.25 -1.43 -11.36
N PHE A 65 -3.28 -2.19 -11.72
CA PHE A 65 -3.16 -3.60 -12.09
C PHE A 65 -3.58 -3.78 -13.54
N SER A 66 -3.02 -4.78 -14.21
CA SER A 66 -3.43 -5.14 -15.56
C SER A 66 -3.64 -6.63 -15.69
N LYS A 67 -4.46 -7.01 -16.65
CA LYS A 67 -4.73 -8.41 -16.98
C LYS A 67 -5.03 -8.54 -18.46
N ASN A 68 -4.43 -9.55 -19.10
CA ASN A 68 -4.75 -9.88 -20.48
C ASN A 68 -6.06 -10.68 -20.50
N VAL A 69 -7.07 -10.20 -21.22
CA VAL A 69 -8.39 -10.84 -21.27
C VAL A 69 -8.37 -12.22 -21.94
N LYS A 70 -7.35 -12.49 -22.74
CA LYS A 70 -7.19 -13.79 -23.40
C LYS A 70 -6.33 -14.76 -22.62
N SER A 71 -5.77 -14.34 -21.50
CA SER A 71 -4.95 -15.20 -20.66
C SER A 71 -5.82 -16.12 -19.82
N ASN A 72 -5.38 -17.35 -19.64
CA ASN A 72 -6.02 -18.30 -18.73
C ASN A 72 -5.59 -18.08 -17.29
N ASP A 73 -4.62 -17.19 -17.06
CA ASP A 73 -4.14 -16.86 -15.74
C ASP A 73 -5.15 -15.93 -15.06
N PRO A 74 -5.73 -16.32 -13.91
CA PRO A 74 -6.69 -15.48 -13.20
C PRO A 74 -6.04 -14.32 -12.44
N ASN A 75 -4.74 -14.29 -12.34
CA ASN A 75 -4.03 -13.30 -11.55
C ASN A 75 -3.83 -11.99 -12.32
N TRP A 76 -3.93 -10.89 -11.59
CA TRP A 76 -3.64 -9.55 -12.12
C TRP A 76 -2.18 -9.20 -11.86
N ALA A 77 -1.57 -8.52 -12.82
CA ALA A 77 -0.20 -8.04 -12.65
C ALA A 77 -0.23 -6.62 -12.10
N LEU A 78 0.59 -6.36 -11.08
CA LEU A 78 0.79 -5.02 -10.56
C LEU A 78 1.76 -4.29 -11.50
N ILE A 79 1.33 -3.19 -12.12
CA ILE A 79 2.15 -2.47 -13.10
C ILE A 79 2.59 -1.10 -12.63
N GLU A 80 1.88 -0.48 -11.70
CA GLU A 80 2.26 0.82 -11.15
C GLU A 80 1.80 0.94 -9.70
N THR A 81 2.59 1.66 -8.90
CA THR A 81 2.24 1.97 -7.52
C THR A 81 2.39 3.48 -7.29
N ASN A 82 1.52 4.04 -6.45
CA ASN A 82 1.57 5.45 -6.03
C ASN A 82 1.52 6.43 -7.22
N ILE A 83 0.57 6.20 -8.10
CA ILE A 83 0.37 7.02 -9.29
C ILE A 83 -0.55 8.21 -9.05
#